data_4425f5875bc9e0ab4d0c88cd500b8bc2
#
_entry.id   4425f5875bc9e0ab4d0c88cd500b8bc2
#
_cell.length_a   1.000
_cell.length_b   1.000
_cell.length_c   1.000
_cell.angle_alpha   90.00
_cell.angle_beta   90.00
_cell.angle_gamma   90.00
#
_symmetry.space_group_name_H-M   'P 1'
#
loop_
_entity.id
_entity.type
_entity.pdbx_description
1 polymer ?
#
loop_
_entity_poly.entity_id
_entity_poly.type
_entity_poly.pdbx_seq_one_letter_code
_entity_poly.pdbx_strand_id
1 'polypeptide(L)'
;MSKFKHDLLLRIVKTINAAMVTVPFALCWYLYYAGRTASPFYAKGNLLVVALFFVLYIVFGRVYDAFLMSMQRISEIVYAQFLAAGVSDLIMYVVIWLLSKHLPNLLPGVAALAGQVLLSALWALLAYRWYFATFPRQATAIIYDHRQGMEKLIGQYGLDNKYAVTLTASAQECIDDLSMLDGIKTVFMSGIHSHDRNIILKHCVANDITVFVIPRIGDTIMSGAHPMHMFHLPMLKVGRYTAQPEYLFVKRLVDIAVSLFALVVLSPIFIVTAIAIKATDGGPVFYKQVRLTKDGRRFHILKFRSMRVDAEKDGVARLSTGSHDDRVTPVGKVIRACRIDELPQLFNILGGPMSLVGPRAERPEIAAE
;
A
#
# COMPACT_ATOMS: atom_id res chain seq x y z
N MET A 1 32.84 -0.72 -3.17
CA MET A 1 32.45 -2.14 -2.95
C MET A 1 31.78 -2.61 -4.24
N SER A 2 32.07 -3.82 -4.74
CA SER A 2 31.43 -4.28 -5.99
C SER A 2 29.91 -4.45 -5.79
N LYS A 3 29.13 -4.16 -6.83
CA LYS A 3 27.65 -4.29 -6.86
C LYS A 3 27.19 -5.69 -6.36
N PHE A 4 27.98 -6.72 -6.75
CA PHE A 4 27.74 -8.11 -6.31
C PHE A 4 27.84 -8.30 -4.78
N LYS A 5 28.85 -7.73 -4.12
CA LYS A 5 29.00 -7.82 -2.65
C LYS A 5 27.88 -7.10 -1.92
N HIS A 6 27.45 -5.95 -2.43
CA HIS A 6 26.31 -5.21 -1.89
C HIS A 6 25.02 -6.06 -1.93
N ASP A 7 24.69 -6.63 -3.09
CA ASP A 7 23.47 -7.41 -3.27
C ASP A 7 23.49 -8.71 -2.45
N LEU A 8 24.66 -9.35 -2.35
CA LEU A 8 24.80 -10.56 -1.53
C LEU A 8 24.56 -10.27 -0.04
N LEU A 9 25.14 -9.20 0.49
CA LEU A 9 24.93 -8.80 1.89
C LEU A 9 23.48 -8.48 2.16
N LEU A 10 22.81 -7.77 1.26
CA LEU A 10 21.36 -7.49 1.40
C LEU A 10 20.53 -8.77 1.39
N ARG A 11 20.86 -9.74 0.55
CA ARG A 11 20.16 -11.04 0.52
C ARG A 11 20.33 -11.80 1.83
N ILE A 12 21.53 -11.82 2.40
CA ILE A 12 21.79 -12.46 3.70
C ILE A 12 20.97 -11.80 4.81
N VAL A 13 20.96 -10.47 4.89
CA VAL A 13 20.21 -9.74 5.92
C VAL A 13 18.69 -9.98 5.80
N LYS A 14 18.17 -10.05 4.57
CA LYS A 14 16.75 -10.40 4.31
C LYS A 14 16.44 -11.84 4.73
N THR A 15 17.32 -12.79 4.46
CA THR A 15 17.15 -14.19 4.86
C THR A 15 17.18 -14.35 6.38
N ILE A 16 18.04 -13.61 7.07
CA ILE A 16 18.06 -13.55 8.54
C ILE A 16 16.72 -13.08 9.09
N ASN A 17 16.12 -12.03 8.50
CA ASN A 17 14.78 -11.58 8.89
C ASN A 17 13.75 -12.71 8.75
N ALA A 18 13.69 -13.35 7.58
CA ALA A 18 12.74 -14.43 7.34
C ALA A 18 12.93 -15.59 8.34
N ALA A 19 14.16 -15.94 8.66
CA ALA A 19 14.45 -16.95 9.68
C ALA A 19 13.98 -16.51 11.07
N MET A 20 14.30 -15.26 11.47
CA MET A 20 13.88 -14.71 12.79
C MET A 20 12.36 -14.69 12.94
N VAL A 21 11.62 -14.23 11.95
CA VAL A 21 10.15 -14.15 11.99
C VAL A 21 9.51 -15.54 11.96
N THR A 22 10.19 -16.53 11.39
CA THR A 22 9.71 -17.93 11.39
C THR A 22 9.81 -18.58 12.78
N VAL A 23 10.72 -18.15 13.67
CA VAL A 23 10.94 -18.76 14.98
C VAL A 23 9.67 -18.76 15.86
N PRO A 24 8.94 -17.66 16.07
CA PRO A 24 7.72 -17.68 16.88
C PRO A 24 6.65 -18.62 16.33
N PHE A 25 6.48 -18.67 15.01
CA PHE A 25 5.59 -19.64 14.37
C PHE A 25 6.05 -21.09 14.64
N ALA A 26 7.32 -21.39 14.46
CA ALA A 26 7.88 -22.71 14.72
C ALA A 26 7.70 -23.14 16.18
N LEU A 27 7.97 -22.25 17.13
CA LEU A 27 7.73 -22.51 18.55
C LEU A 27 6.25 -22.77 18.83
N CYS A 28 5.36 -21.95 18.28
CA CYS A 28 3.91 -22.14 18.41
C CYS A 28 3.46 -23.49 17.82
N TRP A 29 3.98 -23.85 16.63
CA TRP A 29 3.71 -25.13 16.00
C TRP A 29 4.14 -26.31 16.87
N TYR A 30 5.42 -26.37 17.26
CA TYR A 30 5.97 -27.50 18.01
C TYR A 30 5.42 -27.62 19.43
N LEU A 31 5.21 -26.51 20.13
CA LEU A 31 4.76 -26.53 21.52
C LEU A 31 3.24 -26.75 21.65
N TYR A 32 2.47 -26.36 20.61
CA TYR A 32 1.03 -26.32 20.78
C TYR A 32 0.26 -27.12 19.71
N TYR A 33 0.51 -26.91 18.42
CA TYR A 33 -0.33 -27.48 17.39
C TYR A 33 0.09 -28.87 16.92
N ALA A 34 1.38 -29.18 16.84
CA ALA A 34 1.90 -30.42 16.26
C ALA A 34 1.33 -31.69 16.90
N GLY A 35 1.15 -31.69 18.24
CA GLY A 35 0.57 -32.83 18.98
C GLY A 35 -0.95 -32.92 18.95
N ARG A 36 -1.65 -31.92 18.34
CA ARG A 36 -3.12 -31.82 18.32
C ARG A 36 -3.73 -32.04 16.95
N THR A 37 -2.91 -32.35 15.97
CA THR A 37 -3.38 -32.71 14.61
C THR A 37 -4.06 -34.08 14.63
N ALA A 38 -4.95 -34.34 13.64
CA ALA A 38 -5.66 -35.60 13.52
C ALA A 38 -4.72 -36.82 13.38
N SER A 39 -3.56 -36.60 12.75
CA SER A 39 -2.47 -37.55 12.62
C SER A 39 -1.16 -36.81 12.83
N PRO A 40 -0.54 -36.90 14.02
CA PRO A 40 0.71 -36.20 14.31
C PRO A 40 1.81 -36.54 13.31
N PHE A 41 2.50 -35.52 12.82
CA PHE A 41 3.59 -35.70 11.87
C PHE A 41 4.86 -36.18 12.58
N TYR A 42 5.63 -37.02 11.89
CA TYR A 42 7.03 -37.30 12.24
C TYR A 42 7.91 -36.08 11.91
N ALA A 43 9.16 -36.09 12.33
CA ALA A 43 10.11 -34.98 12.24
C ALA A 43 10.11 -34.23 10.90
N LYS A 44 10.12 -34.96 9.78
CA LYS A 44 10.14 -34.37 8.42
C LYS A 44 8.84 -33.61 8.09
N GLY A 45 7.67 -34.11 8.51
CA GLY A 45 6.40 -33.44 8.28
C GLY A 45 6.28 -32.14 9.07
N ASN A 46 6.73 -32.11 10.33
CA ASN A 46 6.78 -30.90 11.13
C ASN A 46 7.70 -29.82 10.52
N LEU A 47 8.86 -30.25 10.00
CA LEU A 47 9.78 -29.35 9.29
C LEU A 47 9.14 -28.76 8.03
N LEU A 48 8.37 -29.56 7.29
CA LEU A 48 7.65 -29.10 6.09
C LEU A 48 6.63 -27.98 6.42
N VAL A 49 5.92 -28.08 7.53
CA VAL A 49 4.95 -27.06 7.98
C VAL A 49 5.67 -25.75 8.28
N VAL A 50 6.81 -25.80 8.99
CA VAL A 50 7.61 -24.62 9.27
C VAL A 50 8.22 -24.03 8.00
N ALA A 51 8.71 -24.88 7.09
CA ALA A 51 9.24 -24.47 5.80
C ALA A 51 8.16 -23.82 4.92
N LEU A 52 6.93 -24.30 4.97
CA LEU A 52 5.80 -23.70 4.24
C LEU A 52 5.54 -22.27 4.74
N PHE A 53 5.51 -22.05 6.07
CA PHE A 53 5.38 -20.70 6.62
C PHE A 53 6.53 -19.80 6.15
N PHE A 54 7.78 -20.28 6.23
CA PHE A 54 8.96 -19.52 5.78
C PHE A 54 8.84 -19.07 4.32
N VAL A 55 8.40 -19.97 3.42
CA VAL A 55 8.19 -19.67 2.00
C VAL A 55 7.07 -18.65 1.83
N LEU A 56 5.92 -18.84 2.50
CA LEU A 56 4.79 -17.88 2.44
C LEU A 56 5.22 -16.50 2.91
N TYR A 57 5.94 -16.41 4.03
CA TYR A 57 6.44 -15.13 4.53
C TYR A 57 7.37 -14.43 3.55
N ILE A 58 8.28 -15.16 2.87
CA ILE A 58 9.13 -14.57 1.83
C ILE A 58 8.31 -14.07 0.64
N VAL A 59 7.31 -14.85 0.20
CA VAL A 59 6.45 -14.46 -0.93
C VAL A 59 5.67 -13.20 -0.59
N PHE A 60 4.96 -13.18 0.54
CA PHE A 60 4.19 -11.99 0.96
C PHE A 60 5.10 -10.82 1.36
N GLY A 61 6.26 -11.10 1.93
CA GLY A 61 7.26 -10.09 2.21
C GLY A 61 7.78 -9.37 0.96
N ARG A 62 7.82 -10.06 -0.19
CA ARG A 62 8.10 -9.42 -1.49
C ARG A 62 6.90 -8.64 -2.03
N VAL A 63 5.69 -9.15 -1.86
CA VAL A 63 4.46 -8.48 -2.30
C VAL A 63 4.25 -7.15 -1.57
N TYR A 64 4.54 -7.11 -0.27
CA TYR A 64 4.38 -5.92 0.56
C TYR A 64 5.64 -5.05 0.69
N ASP A 65 6.71 -5.36 -0.07
CA ASP A 65 7.99 -4.65 0.00
C ASP A 65 8.63 -4.62 1.41
N ALA A 66 8.37 -5.66 2.22
CA ALA A 66 8.77 -5.77 3.63
C ALA A 66 10.30 -5.75 3.87
N PHE A 67 11.09 -5.82 2.81
CA PHE A 67 12.56 -5.91 2.85
C PHE A 67 13.28 -4.69 2.27
N LEU A 68 12.57 -3.59 1.98
CA LEU A 68 13.14 -2.37 1.37
C LEU A 68 13.71 -1.40 2.42
N MET A 69 14.66 -1.88 3.24
CA MET A 69 15.25 -1.11 4.34
C MET A 69 15.99 0.17 3.91
N SER A 70 16.36 0.29 2.64
CA SER A 70 17.07 1.46 2.13
C SER A 70 16.17 2.58 1.58
N MET A 71 14.86 2.35 1.49
CA MET A 71 13.91 3.26 0.84
C MET A 71 12.73 3.63 1.73
N GLN A 72 12.48 2.87 2.79
CA GLN A 72 11.32 3.01 3.66
C GLN A 72 11.72 3.42 5.06
N ARG A 73 10.79 4.06 5.77
CA ARG A 73 10.93 4.33 7.21
C ARG A 73 10.82 3.03 8.00
N ILE A 74 11.41 2.99 9.18
CA ILE A 74 11.36 1.80 10.06
C ILE A 74 9.90 1.38 10.33
N SER A 75 9.00 2.33 10.56
CA SER A 75 7.57 2.06 10.76
C SER A 75 6.90 1.40 9.57
N GLU A 76 7.25 1.81 8.34
CA GLU A 76 6.72 1.25 7.09
C GLU A 76 7.20 -0.19 6.90
N ILE A 77 8.48 -0.45 7.19
CA ILE A 77 9.06 -1.79 7.14
C ILE A 77 8.36 -2.73 8.13
N VAL A 78 8.18 -2.27 9.39
CA VAL A 78 7.50 -3.06 10.43
C VAL A 78 6.05 -3.34 10.04
N TYR A 79 5.35 -2.34 9.50
CA TYR A 79 3.98 -2.50 9.01
C TYR A 79 3.88 -3.49 7.86
N ALA A 80 4.78 -3.41 6.88
CA ALA A 80 4.84 -4.34 5.75
C ALA A 80 5.13 -5.78 6.21
N GLN A 81 6.04 -5.94 7.18
CA GLN A 81 6.35 -7.24 7.80
C GLN A 81 5.17 -7.78 8.61
N PHE A 82 4.46 -6.93 9.35
CA PHE A 82 3.22 -7.31 10.04
C PHE A 82 2.16 -7.84 9.08
N LEU A 83 1.95 -7.16 7.95
CA LEU A 83 1.01 -7.63 6.91
C LEU A 83 1.45 -8.97 6.32
N ALA A 84 2.74 -9.11 5.99
CA ALA A 84 3.28 -10.35 5.43
C ALA A 84 3.15 -11.53 6.41
N ALA A 85 3.48 -11.32 7.70
CA ALA A 85 3.34 -12.32 8.73
C ALA A 85 1.86 -12.66 8.98
N GLY A 86 1.00 -11.66 9.12
CA GLY A 86 -0.43 -11.85 9.38
C GLY A 86 -1.14 -12.64 8.29
N VAL A 87 -0.86 -12.35 7.01
CA VAL A 87 -1.42 -13.14 5.90
C VAL A 87 -0.86 -14.56 5.89
N SER A 88 0.44 -14.72 6.15
CA SER A 88 1.06 -16.04 6.24
C SER A 88 0.47 -16.87 7.38
N ASP A 89 0.31 -16.28 8.58
CA ASP A 89 -0.30 -16.93 9.73
C ASP A 89 -1.77 -17.28 9.50
N LEU A 90 -2.52 -16.42 8.82
CA LEU A 90 -3.91 -16.71 8.45
C LEU A 90 -4.01 -17.94 7.54
N ILE A 91 -3.15 -18.02 6.52
CA ILE A 91 -3.09 -19.18 5.63
C ILE A 91 -2.69 -20.44 6.43
N MET A 92 -1.66 -20.31 7.28
CA MET A 92 -1.21 -21.44 8.10
C MET A 92 -2.26 -21.86 9.11
N TYR A 93 -3.05 -20.94 9.67
CA TYR A 93 -4.16 -21.28 10.53
C TYR A 93 -5.23 -22.13 9.81
N VAL A 94 -5.54 -21.78 8.56
CA VAL A 94 -6.43 -22.61 7.71
C VAL A 94 -5.82 -24.01 7.46
N VAL A 95 -4.52 -24.07 7.17
CA VAL A 95 -3.81 -25.35 7.01
C VAL A 95 -3.86 -26.18 8.30
N ILE A 96 -3.60 -25.57 9.45
CA ILE A 96 -3.67 -26.22 10.77
C ILE A 96 -5.11 -26.72 11.04
N TRP A 97 -6.12 -25.92 10.71
CA TRP A 97 -7.52 -26.32 10.86
C TRP A 97 -7.85 -27.54 9.99
N LEU A 98 -7.41 -27.58 8.74
CA LEU A 98 -7.61 -28.73 7.85
C LEU A 98 -6.90 -30.01 8.34
N LEU A 99 -5.79 -29.85 9.06
CA LEU A 99 -5.03 -30.94 9.68
C LEU A 99 -5.60 -31.40 11.03
N SER A 100 -6.49 -30.63 11.64
CA SER A 100 -7.05 -30.84 12.98
C SER A 100 -8.48 -31.39 12.87
N LYS A 101 -8.92 -32.18 13.88
CA LYS A 101 -10.32 -32.66 13.95
C LYS A 101 -11.30 -31.58 14.39
N HIS A 102 -10.82 -30.59 15.10
CA HIS A 102 -11.62 -29.47 15.65
C HIS A 102 -10.99 -28.15 15.28
N LEU A 103 -11.75 -27.06 15.42
CA LEU A 103 -11.23 -25.71 15.23
C LEU A 103 -10.08 -25.44 16.22
N PRO A 104 -8.86 -25.14 15.76
CA PRO A 104 -7.73 -24.89 16.63
C PRO A 104 -7.93 -23.64 17.49
N ASN A 105 -7.40 -23.62 18.71
CA ASN A 105 -7.38 -22.41 19.51
C ASN A 105 -6.54 -21.32 18.82
N LEU A 106 -7.10 -20.14 18.66
CA LEU A 106 -6.47 -19.01 17.98
C LEU A 106 -5.40 -18.33 18.85
N LEU A 107 -5.51 -18.41 20.18
CA LEU A 107 -4.66 -17.64 21.11
C LEU A 107 -3.14 -17.88 20.93
N PRO A 108 -2.65 -19.13 20.75
CA PRO A 108 -1.23 -19.37 20.49
C PRO A 108 -0.76 -18.73 19.16
N GLY A 109 -1.60 -18.72 18.13
CA GLY A 109 -1.31 -18.07 16.86
C GLY A 109 -1.19 -16.53 17.01
N VAL A 110 -2.08 -15.92 17.79
CA VAL A 110 -2.00 -14.48 18.10
C VAL A 110 -0.74 -14.16 18.91
N ALA A 111 -0.36 -15.02 19.85
CA ALA A 111 0.90 -14.86 20.60
C ALA A 111 2.13 -15.00 19.69
N ALA A 112 2.10 -15.92 18.73
CA ALA A 112 3.16 -16.06 17.73
C ALA A 112 3.27 -14.80 16.85
N LEU A 113 2.15 -14.26 16.35
CA LEU A 113 2.11 -13.02 15.60
C LEU A 113 2.67 -11.83 16.39
N ALA A 114 2.33 -11.71 17.67
CA ALA A 114 2.91 -10.68 18.54
C ALA A 114 4.44 -10.82 18.66
N GLY A 115 4.95 -12.04 18.85
CA GLY A 115 6.39 -12.32 18.85
C GLY A 115 7.07 -12.00 17.51
N GLN A 116 6.43 -12.31 16.40
CA GLN A 116 6.90 -11.97 15.04
C GLN A 116 7.02 -10.46 14.85
N VAL A 117 6.02 -9.69 15.29
CA VAL A 117 6.04 -8.21 15.21
C VAL A 117 7.19 -7.63 16.03
N LEU A 118 7.40 -8.13 17.25
CA LEU A 118 8.52 -7.70 18.10
C LEU A 118 9.88 -7.99 17.46
N LEU A 119 10.06 -9.19 16.91
CA LEU A 119 11.30 -9.55 16.20
C LEU A 119 11.47 -8.76 14.91
N SER A 120 10.39 -8.48 14.20
CA SER A 120 10.39 -7.61 13.01
C SER A 120 10.84 -6.20 13.35
N ALA A 121 10.33 -5.61 14.43
CA ALA A 121 10.73 -4.30 14.90
C ALA A 121 12.21 -4.26 15.31
N LEU A 122 12.66 -5.25 16.06
CA LEU A 122 14.06 -5.38 16.45
C LEU A 122 14.97 -5.50 15.23
N TRP A 123 14.62 -6.39 14.29
CA TRP A 123 15.39 -6.54 13.06
C TRP A 123 15.40 -5.26 12.23
N ALA A 124 14.26 -4.59 12.06
CA ALA A 124 14.18 -3.35 11.28
C ALA A 124 15.10 -2.27 11.86
N LEU A 125 15.13 -2.11 13.18
CA LEU A 125 16.03 -1.18 13.88
C LEU A 125 17.51 -1.54 13.66
N LEU A 126 17.87 -2.80 13.83
CA LEU A 126 19.26 -3.26 13.68
C LEU A 126 19.71 -3.20 12.22
N ALA A 127 18.88 -3.67 11.29
CA ALA A 127 19.16 -3.67 9.86
C ALA A 127 19.28 -2.24 9.30
N TYR A 128 18.42 -1.33 9.75
CA TYR A 128 18.47 0.08 9.38
C TYR A 128 19.79 0.73 9.84
N ARG A 129 20.15 0.56 11.12
CA ARG A 129 21.42 1.08 11.65
C ARG A 129 22.62 0.49 10.95
N TRP A 130 22.63 -0.83 10.75
CA TRP A 130 23.70 -1.52 10.04
C TRP A 130 23.86 -1.03 8.59
N TYR A 131 22.74 -0.87 7.87
CA TYR A 131 22.77 -0.43 6.48
C TYR A 131 23.44 0.95 6.34
N PHE A 132 22.97 1.93 7.11
CA PHE A 132 23.49 3.30 7.02
C PHE A 132 24.88 3.49 7.66
N ALA A 133 25.31 2.58 8.53
CA ALA A 133 26.69 2.54 9.00
C ALA A 133 27.66 1.90 7.99
N THR A 134 27.18 0.96 7.17
CA THR A 134 28.02 0.20 6.24
C THR A 134 28.11 0.86 4.86
N PHE A 135 27.00 1.47 4.39
CA PHE A 135 26.93 2.04 3.05
C PHE A 135 26.96 3.58 3.12
N PRO A 136 27.96 4.23 2.47
CA PRO A 136 28.05 5.67 2.46
C PRO A 136 26.89 6.29 1.66
N ARG A 137 26.59 7.56 1.95
CA ARG A 137 25.60 8.34 1.21
C ARG A 137 25.99 8.40 -0.26
N GLN A 138 24.98 8.30 -1.13
CA GLN A 138 25.18 8.39 -2.57
C GLN A 138 25.14 9.84 -3.03
N ALA A 139 26.15 10.26 -3.77
CA ALA A 139 26.14 11.57 -4.44
C ALA A 139 24.94 11.60 -5.40
N THR A 140 24.08 12.60 -5.23
CA THR A 140 22.77 12.64 -5.86
C THR A 140 22.56 14.00 -6.54
N ALA A 141 22.08 13.98 -7.77
CA ALA A 141 21.62 15.16 -8.48
C ALA A 141 20.09 15.22 -8.55
N ILE A 142 19.55 16.42 -8.46
CA ILE A 142 18.13 16.72 -8.71
C ILE A 142 18.06 17.58 -9.98
N ILE A 143 17.38 17.08 -11.00
CA ILE A 143 17.15 17.77 -12.24
C ILE A 143 15.66 18.07 -12.38
N TYR A 144 15.33 19.33 -12.59
CA TYR A 144 13.96 19.80 -12.68
C TYR A 144 13.76 20.77 -13.83
N ASP A 145 12.51 20.97 -14.24
CA ASP A 145 12.10 22.01 -15.19
C ASP A 145 11.03 22.89 -14.55
N HIS A 146 9.85 22.35 -14.28
CA HIS A 146 8.73 23.12 -13.72
C HIS A 146 8.42 22.81 -12.24
N ARG A 147 8.95 21.75 -11.67
CA ARG A 147 8.68 21.31 -10.27
C ARG A 147 9.93 21.30 -9.42
N GLN A 148 10.07 22.33 -8.60
CA GLN A 148 11.02 22.36 -7.49
C GLN A 148 10.45 21.65 -6.27
N GLY A 149 11.31 21.28 -5.32
CA GLY A 149 10.91 20.76 -4.01
C GLY A 149 11.18 19.28 -3.77
N MET A 150 11.85 18.58 -4.69
CA MET A 150 12.27 17.18 -4.51
C MET A 150 13.20 17.03 -3.30
N GLU A 151 14.09 18.00 -3.05
CA GLU A 151 14.98 18.01 -1.90
C GLU A 151 14.22 18.00 -0.57
N LYS A 152 13.15 18.80 -0.46
CA LYS A 152 12.26 18.78 0.72
C LYS A 152 11.59 17.44 0.91
N LEU A 153 11.20 16.74 -0.17
CA LEU A 153 10.62 15.43 -0.11
C LEU A 153 11.64 14.40 0.39
N ILE A 154 12.87 14.43 -0.11
CA ILE A 154 13.96 13.56 0.36
C ILE A 154 14.12 13.69 1.88
N GLY A 155 14.17 14.95 2.41
CA GLY A 155 14.25 15.24 3.83
C GLY A 155 13.01 14.78 4.61
N GLN A 156 11.82 15.09 4.15
CA GLN A 156 10.57 14.68 4.80
C GLN A 156 10.41 13.18 4.95
N TYR A 157 10.92 12.39 3.99
CA TYR A 157 10.88 10.94 4.03
C TYR A 157 12.09 10.30 4.72
N GLY A 158 13.03 11.11 5.27
CA GLY A 158 14.22 10.64 5.99
C GLY A 158 15.22 9.92 5.09
N LEU A 159 15.23 10.24 3.80
CA LEU A 159 16.13 9.65 2.80
C LEU A 159 17.49 10.37 2.70
N ASP A 160 17.71 11.45 3.48
CA ASP A 160 18.97 12.20 3.56
C ASP A 160 20.15 11.32 4.00
N ASN A 161 19.86 10.25 4.73
CA ASN A 161 20.86 9.27 5.15
C ASN A 161 21.38 8.43 3.97
N LYS A 162 20.63 8.35 2.88
CA LYS A 162 20.98 7.59 1.67
C LYS A 162 21.48 8.49 0.55
N TYR A 163 20.79 9.62 0.34
CA TYR A 163 21.02 10.52 -0.79
C TYR A 163 21.63 11.82 -0.31
N ALA A 164 22.90 12.06 -0.67
CA ALA A 164 23.55 13.36 -0.47
C ALA A 164 23.29 14.20 -1.72
N VAL A 165 22.37 15.15 -1.66
CA VAL A 165 22.11 16.07 -2.79
C VAL A 165 23.33 16.97 -2.95
N THR A 166 24.10 16.78 -4.00
CA THR A 166 25.32 17.54 -4.33
C THR A 166 25.12 18.50 -5.48
N LEU A 167 24.10 18.25 -6.32
CA LEU A 167 23.80 19.05 -7.50
C LEU A 167 22.28 19.23 -7.63
N THR A 168 21.87 20.45 -7.91
CA THR A 168 20.50 20.80 -8.30
C THR A 168 20.59 21.72 -9.51
N ALA A 169 20.07 21.25 -10.65
CA ALA A 169 20.18 21.96 -11.93
C ALA A 169 18.87 21.90 -12.70
N SER A 170 18.68 22.83 -13.64
CA SER A 170 17.60 22.75 -14.63
C SER A 170 17.92 21.69 -15.68
N ALA A 171 16.86 21.20 -16.38
CA ALA A 171 17.03 20.23 -17.46
C ALA A 171 17.92 20.80 -18.60
N GLN A 172 17.76 22.09 -18.91
CA GLN A 172 18.53 22.72 -19.97
C GLN A 172 20.02 22.83 -19.62
N GLU A 173 20.34 23.32 -18.40
CA GLU A 173 21.73 23.37 -17.93
C GLU A 173 22.41 21.99 -17.97
N CYS A 174 21.68 20.95 -17.58
CA CYS A 174 22.20 19.58 -17.61
C CYS A 174 22.40 19.05 -19.04
N ILE A 175 21.57 19.45 -20.01
CA ILE A 175 21.74 19.05 -21.42
C ILE A 175 22.92 19.78 -22.05
N ASP A 176 23.09 21.05 -21.73
CA ASP A 176 24.19 21.87 -22.26
C ASP A 176 25.54 21.35 -21.76
N ASP A 177 25.61 20.79 -20.54
CA ASP A 177 26.80 20.16 -19.96
C ASP A 177 26.48 18.88 -19.19
N LEU A 178 26.45 17.74 -19.85
CA LEU A 178 26.22 16.44 -19.24
C LEU A 178 27.38 15.99 -18.31
N SER A 179 28.55 16.62 -18.38
CA SER A 179 29.68 16.30 -17.49
C SER A 179 29.41 16.68 -16.03
N MET A 180 28.41 17.56 -15.77
CA MET A 180 27.92 17.88 -14.42
C MET A 180 27.46 16.63 -13.65
N LEU A 181 27.13 15.53 -14.35
CA LEU A 181 26.71 14.27 -13.75
C LEU A 181 27.88 13.34 -13.44
N ASP A 182 29.11 13.73 -13.73
CA ASP A 182 30.28 12.91 -13.43
C ASP A 182 30.44 12.72 -11.91
N GLY A 183 30.61 11.48 -11.49
CA GLY A 183 30.69 11.13 -10.07
C GLY A 183 29.33 11.02 -9.34
N ILE A 184 28.23 11.41 -9.97
CA ILE A 184 26.88 11.21 -9.44
C ILE A 184 26.49 9.74 -9.54
N LYS A 185 25.83 9.23 -8.48
CA LYS A 185 25.34 7.83 -8.43
C LYS A 185 23.85 7.73 -8.67
N THR A 186 23.12 8.79 -8.32
CA THR A 186 21.65 8.80 -8.40
C THR A 186 21.17 10.14 -8.94
N VAL A 187 20.20 10.13 -9.82
CA VAL A 187 19.54 11.32 -10.36
C VAL A 187 18.04 11.23 -10.12
N PHE A 188 17.47 12.29 -9.54
CA PHE A 188 16.01 12.48 -9.46
C PHE A 188 15.56 13.47 -10.51
N MET A 189 14.62 13.07 -11.36
CA MET A 189 14.05 13.91 -12.42
C MET A 189 12.62 14.28 -12.12
N SER A 190 12.32 15.58 -12.13
CA SER A 190 11.00 16.12 -11.81
C SER A 190 10.51 17.12 -12.86
N GLY A 191 9.38 16.83 -13.50
CA GLY A 191 8.67 17.75 -14.38
C GLY A 191 9.33 18.01 -15.74
N ILE A 192 10.34 17.24 -16.15
CA ILE A 192 11.12 17.43 -17.38
C ILE A 192 10.33 16.98 -18.62
N HIS A 193 10.45 17.71 -19.74
CA HIS A 193 9.87 17.32 -21.03
C HIS A 193 10.44 15.99 -21.54
N SER A 194 9.65 15.22 -22.26
CA SER A 194 10.01 13.86 -22.69
C SER A 194 11.28 13.82 -23.57
N HIS A 195 11.47 14.82 -24.42
CA HIS A 195 12.65 14.93 -25.27
C HIS A 195 13.92 15.08 -24.42
N ASP A 196 13.95 16.09 -23.56
CA ASP A 196 15.09 16.46 -22.72
C ASP A 196 15.41 15.35 -21.71
N ARG A 197 14.35 14.82 -21.09
CA ARG A 197 14.44 13.66 -20.23
C ARG A 197 15.13 12.46 -20.87
N ASN A 198 14.81 12.17 -22.15
CA ASN A 198 15.40 11.04 -22.86
C ASN A 198 16.89 11.22 -23.13
N ILE A 199 17.35 12.46 -23.37
CA ILE A 199 18.77 12.78 -23.53
C ILE A 199 19.52 12.48 -22.23
N ILE A 200 19.04 13.04 -21.11
CA ILE A 200 19.65 12.85 -19.79
C ILE A 200 19.58 11.39 -19.36
N LEU A 201 18.44 10.71 -19.60
CA LEU A 201 18.26 9.30 -19.23
C LEU A 201 19.26 8.39 -19.98
N LYS A 202 19.47 8.61 -21.29
CA LYS A 202 20.46 7.85 -22.08
C LYS A 202 21.86 8.02 -21.52
N HIS A 203 22.25 9.25 -21.18
CA HIS A 203 23.56 9.51 -20.56
C HIS A 203 23.70 8.80 -19.21
N CYS A 204 22.68 8.90 -18.35
CA CYS A 204 22.69 8.24 -17.04
C CYS A 204 22.80 6.71 -17.15
N VAL A 205 22.03 6.09 -18.05
CA VAL A 205 22.07 4.64 -18.27
C VAL A 205 23.42 4.20 -18.82
N ALA A 206 24.02 4.95 -19.77
CA ALA A 206 25.33 4.66 -20.32
C ALA A 206 26.45 4.71 -19.25
N ASN A 207 26.29 5.57 -18.22
CA ASN A 207 27.28 5.76 -17.14
C ASN A 207 26.94 5.01 -15.83
N ASP A 208 26.02 4.03 -15.84
CA ASP A 208 25.56 3.24 -14.67
C ASP A 208 25.04 4.13 -13.51
N ILE A 209 24.40 5.27 -13.84
CA ILE A 209 23.76 6.18 -12.90
C ILE A 209 22.30 5.74 -12.73
N THR A 210 21.88 5.54 -11.48
CA THR A 210 20.49 5.19 -11.18
C THR A 210 19.57 6.41 -11.31
N VAL A 211 18.46 6.28 -12.03
CA VAL A 211 17.54 7.40 -12.26
C VAL A 211 16.17 7.12 -11.66
N PHE A 212 15.64 8.08 -10.92
CA PHE A 212 14.25 8.11 -10.47
C PHE A 212 13.50 9.21 -11.22
N VAL A 213 12.42 8.81 -11.89
CA VAL A 213 11.63 9.73 -12.72
C VAL A 213 10.19 9.76 -12.22
N ILE A 214 9.63 10.96 -12.09
CA ILE A 214 8.19 11.11 -11.89
C ILE A 214 7.51 10.85 -13.25
N PRO A 215 6.73 9.77 -13.40
CA PRO A 215 6.14 9.43 -14.69
C PRO A 215 5.09 10.46 -15.11
N ARG A 216 5.03 10.76 -16.38
CA ARG A 216 3.92 11.47 -17.00
C ARG A 216 2.81 10.50 -17.40
N ILE A 217 1.63 11.01 -17.75
CA ILE A 217 0.49 10.19 -18.18
C ILE A 217 0.88 9.25 -19.32
N GLY A 218 1.63 9.75 -20.32
CA GLY A 218 2.11 8.93 -21.43
C GLY A 218 3.02 7.78 -20.99
N ASP A 219 3.92 8.01 -20.02
CA ASP A 219 4.80 6.98 -19.48
C ASP A 219 4.01 5.88 -18.75
N THR A 220 3.01 6.30 -17.96
CA THR A 220 2.12 5.37 -17.26
C THR A 220 1.31 4.52 -18.23
N ILE A 221 0.80 5.13 -19.33
CA ILE A 221 0.09 4.40 -20.38
C ILE A 221 1.04 3.41 -21.08
N MET A 222 2.26 3.84 -21.41
CA MET A 222 3.26 3.00 -22.08
C MET A 222 3.77 1.88 -21.18
N SER A 223 3.87 2.08 -19.86
CA SER A 223 4.29 1.02 -18.92
C SER A 223 3.30 -0.14 -18.86
N GLY A 224 2.02 0.10 -19.14
CA GLY A 224 0.98 -0.93 -19.24
C GLY A 224 0.82 -1.53 -20.64
N ALA A 225 1.65 -1.13 -21.62
CA ALA A 225 1.58 -1.63 -22.97
C ALA A 225 2.12 -3.07 -23.09
N HIS A 226 1.49 -3.88 -23.93
CA HIS A 226 1.95 -5.24 -24.22
C HIS A 226 2.98 -5.22 -25.36
N PRO A 227 4.23 -5.67 -25.12
CA PRO A 227 5.19 -5.83 -26.20
C PRO A 227 4.76 -6.95 -27.14
N MET A 228 4.84 -6.70 -28.44
CA MET A 228 4.51 -7.66 -29.49
C MET A 228 5.41 -7.47 -30.70
N HIS A 229 5.60 -8.52 -31.49
CA HIS A 229 6.31 -8.45 -32.76
C HIS A 229 5.30 -8.48 -33.89
N MET A 230 5.30 -7.47 -34.75
CA MET A 230 4.47 -7.38 -35.92
C MET A 230 5.27 -6.76 -37.06
N PHE A 231 5.13 -7.29 -38.28
CA PHE A 231 5.90 -6.84 -39.45
C PHE A 231 7.42 -6.89 -39.29
N HIS A 232 7.94 -7.88 -38.50
CA HIS A 232 9.34 -8.02 -38.12
C HIS A 232 9.89 -6.84 -37.27
N LEU A 233 9.01 -6.03 -36.69
CA LEU A 233 9.36 -4.91 -35.82
C LEU A 233 8.84 -5.12 -34.41
N PRO A 234 9.60 -4.72 -33.39
CA PRO A 234 9.12 -4.67 -32.01
C PRO A 234 8.12 -3.51 -31.89
N MET A 235 6.90 -3.81 -31.48
CA MET A 235 5.82 -2.85 -31.32
C MET A 235 5.23 -2.93 -29.91
N LEU A 236 4.66 -1.83 -29.44
CA LEU A 236 3.92 -1.77 -28.18
C LEU A 236 2.43 -1.60 -28.50
N LYS A 237 1.63 -2.59 -28.10
CA LYS A 237 0.18 -2.48 -28.19
C LYS A 237 -0.35 -1.71 -26.99
N VAL A 238 -0.80 -0.50 -27.24
CA VAL A 238 -1.46 0.36 -26.26
C VAL A 238 -2.95 0.31 -26.49
N GLY A 239 -3.72 0.10 -25.44
CA GLY A 239 -5.18 0.08 -25.53
C GLY A 239 -5.81 0.37 -24.17
N ARG A 240 -7.12 0.61 -24.16
CA ARG A 240 -7.85 0.75 -22.92
C ARG A 240 -7.74 -0.57 -22.14
N TYR A 241 -7.25 -0.49 -20.88
CA TYR A 241 -7.17 -1.67 -20.03
C TYR A 241 -8.58 -2.21 -19.76
N THR A 242 -8.81 -3.44 -20.17
CA THR A 242 -10.02 -4.20 -19.83
C THR A 242 -9.61 -5.30 -18.87
N ALA A 243 -10.09 -5.21 -17.63
CA ALA A 243 -9.81 -6.25 -16.64
C ALA A 243 -10.42 -7.58 -17.09
N GLN A 244 -9.67 -8.67 -16.89
CA GLN A 244 -10.12 -10.02 -17.23
C GLN A 244 -11.36 -10.39 -16.39
N PRO A 245 -12.34 -11.12 -16.95
CA PRO A 245 -13.56 -11.52 -16.25
C PRO A 245 -13.28 -12.29 -14.95
N GLU A 246 -12.27 -13.15 -14.95
CA GLU A 246 -11.86 -13.94 -13.78
C GLU A 246 -11.39 -13.02 -12.64
N TYR A 247 -10.58 -12.01 -12.95
CA TYR A 247 -10.15 -11.01 -11.98
C TYR A 247 -11.34 -10.25 -11.39
N LEU A 248 -12.30 -9.83 -12.25
CA LEU A 248 -13.49 -9.11 -11.80
C LEU A 248 -14.37 -10.00 -10.91
N PHE A 249 -14.48 -11.28 -11.21
CA PHE A 249 -15.22 -12.24 -10.40
C PHE A 249 -14.58 -12.42 -9.02
N VAL A 250 -13.29 -12.72 -8.96
CA VAL A 250 -12.54 -12.87 -7.70
C VAL A 250 -12.60 -11.59 -6.89
N LYS A 251 -12.36 -10.44 -7.53
CA LYS A 251 -12.49 -9.13 -6.89
C LYS A 251 -13.87 -8.93 -6.27
N ARG A 252 -14.93 -9.26 -6.99
CA ARG A 252 -16.30 -9.13 -6.50
C ARG A 252 -16.58 -10.03 -5.31
N LEU A 253 -16.07 -11.26 -5.33
CA LEU A 253 -16.19 -12.19 -4.22
C LEU A 253 -15.52 -11.64 -2.96
N VAL A 254 -14.30 -11.10 -3.10
CA VAL A 254 -13.56 -10.46 -2.00
C VAL A 254 -14.30 -9.22 -1.48
N ASP A 255 -14.80 -8.36 -2.37
CA ASP A 255 -15.58 -7.17 -2.00
C ASP A 255 -16.80 -7.56 -1.13
N ILE A 256 -17.55 -8.60 -1.53
CA ILE A 256 -18.71 -9.10 -0.78
C ILE A 256 -18.29 -9.69 0.56
N ALA A 257 -17.30 -10.60 0.57
CA ALA A 257 -16.87 -11.29 1.78
C ALA A 257 -16.35 -10.31 2.85
N VAL A 258 -15.47 -9.39 2.45
CA VAL A 258 -14.89 -8.40 3.36
C VAL A 258 -15.94 -7.40 3.85
N SER A 259 -16.83 -6.95 2.96
CA SER A 259 -17.89 -5.99 3.36
C SER A 259 -18.90 -6.63 4.32
N LEU A 260 -19.28 -7.88 4.09
CA LEU A 260 -20.17 -8.61 4.98
C LEU A 260 -19.53 -8.84 6.36
N PHE A 261 -18.28 -9.30 6.37
CA PHE A 261 -17.51 -9.45 7.60
C PHE A 261 -17.40 -8.14 8.38
N ALA A 262 -17.04 -7.05 7.69
CA ALA A 262 -16.91 -5.72 8.29
C ALA A 262 -18.25 -5.24 8.86
N LEU A 263 -19.38 -5.43 8.17
CA LEU A 263 -20.72 -5.06 8.68
C LEU A 263 -21.07 -5.82 9.95
N VAL A 264 -20.74 -7.11 10.03
CA VAL A 264 -20.99 -7.91 11.25
C VAL A 264 -20.13 -7.40 12.41
N VAL A 265 -18.83 -7.27 12.21
CA VAL A 265 -17.87 -6.85 13.25
C VAL A 265 -18.13 -5.41 13.71
N LEU A 266 -18.44 -4.51 12.78
CA LEU A 266 -18.67 -3.09 13.08
C LEU A 266 -20.13 -2.77 13.43
N SER A 267 -21.03 -3.77 13.48
CA SER A 267 -22.45 -3.56 13.81
C SER A 267 -22.69 -2.82 15.14
N PRO A 268 -21.92 -3.04 16.23
CA PRO A 268 -22.09 -2.24 17.45
C PRO A 268 -21.79 -0.75 17.21
N ILE A 269 -20.75 -0.44 16.41
CA ILE A 269 -20.39 0.95 16.07
C ILE A 269 -21.50 1.59 15.23
N PHE A 270 -22.10 0.84 14.29
CA PHE A 270 -23.25 1.32 13.52
C PHE A 270 -24.43 1.70 14.42
N ILE A 271 -24.77 0.86 15.39
CA ILE A 271 -25.88 1.08 16.30
C ILE A 271 -25.62 2.31 17.19
N VAL A 272 -24.46 2.37 17.82
CA VAL A 272 -24.07 3.50 18.69
C VAL A 272 -24.07 4.81 17.91
N THR A 273 -23.49 4.82 16.70
CA THR A 273 -23.47 6.01 15.84
C THR A 273 -24.88 6.43 15.41
N ALA A 274 -25.72 5.47 15.04
CA ALA A 274 -27.12 5.74 14.66
C ALA A 274 -27.92 6.38 15.82
N ILE A 275 -27.76 5.85 17.03
CA ILE A 275 -28.40 6.39 18.24
C ILE A 275 -27.89 7.81 18.53
N ALA A 276 -26.56 8.03 18.48
CA ALA A 276 -25.95 9.33 18.73
C ALA A 276 -26.42 10.40 17.74
N ILE A 277 -26.51 10.08 16.44
CA ILE A 277 -27.06 11.00 15.42
C ILE A 277 -28.53 11.30 15.70
N LYS A 278 -29.33 10.28 16.00
CA LYS A 278 -30.76 10.43 16.27
C LYS A 278 -31.01 11.27 17.51
N ALA A 279 -30.21 11.14 18.54
CA ALA A 279 -30.30 11.90 19.80
C ALA A 279 -29.88 13.37 19.63
N THR A 280 -29.14 13.74 18.61
CA THR A 280 -28.64 15.12 18.41
C THR A 280 -29.73 16.07 17.92
N ASP A 281 -30.53 15.67 16.90
CA ASP A 281 -31.49 16.54 16.25
C ASP A 281 -32.76 15.80 15.74
N GLY A 282 -32.91 14.52 16.09
CA GLY A 282 -34.09 13.72 15.71
C GLY A 282 -34.22 13.35 14.23
N GLY A 283 -33.36 13.89 13.37
CA GLY A 283 -33.42 13.71 11.91
C GLY A 283 -32.99 12.32 11.41
N PRO A 284 -32.87 12.12 10.08
CA PRO A 284 -32.46 10.84 9.49
C PRO A 284 -31.02 10.50 9.84
N VAL A 285 -30.76 9.21 10.09
CA VAL A 285 -29.43 8.69 10.44
C VAL A 285 -28.49 8.71 9.23
N PHE A 286 -29.02 8.37 8.06
CA PHE A 286 -28.24 8.27 6.82
C PHE A 286 -28.46 9.49 5.94
N TYR A 287 -27.37 9.89 5.28
CA TYR A 287 -27.33 10.88 4.22
C TYR A 287 -27.08 10.18 2.89
N LYS A 288 -27.78 10.60 1.85
CA LYS A 288 -27.66 10.07 0.49
C LYS A 288 -27.22 11.17 -0.45
N GLN A 289 -26.23 10.89 -1.31
CA GLN A 289 -25.77 11.83 -2.32
C GLN A 289 -25.56 11.12 -3.65
N VAL A 290 -25.95 11.76 -4.74
CA VAL A 290 -25.75 11.22 -6.09
C VAL A 290 -24.27 11.25 -6.44
N ARG A 291 -23.75 10.13 -6.95
CA ARG A 291 -22.39 9.94 -7.41
C ARG A 291 -22.38 9.14 -8.69
N LEU A 292 -21.24 9.17 -9.40
CA LEU A 292 -21.03 8.37 -10.59
C LEU A 292 -20.28 7.08 -10.25
N THR A 293 -20.76 5.97 -10.80
CA THR A 293 -20.06 4.68 -10.81
C THR A 293 -19.53 4.39 -12.22
N LYS A 294 -19.04 3.18 -12.43
CA LYS A 294 -18.53 2.72 -13.73
C LYS A 294 -19.49 3.06 -14.88
N ASP A 295 -18.92 3.48 -15.99
CA ASP A 295 -19.62 3.86 -17.22
C ASP A 295 -20.58 5.08 -17.07
N GLY A 296 -20.30 5.97 -16.10
CA GLY A 296 -21.06 7.20 -15.89
C GLY A 296 -22.46 6.99 -15.25
N ARG A 297 -22.78 5.77 -14.79
CA ARG A 297 -24.07 5.50 -14.17
C ARG A 297 -24.19 6.18 -12.80
N ARG A 298 -25.36 6.74 -12.52
CA ARG A 298 -25.64 7.42 -11.26
C ARG A 298 -26.08 6.42 -10.18
N PHE A 299 -25.57 6.61 -8.95
CA PHE A 299 -26.04 5.87 -7.77
C PHE A 299 -26.04 6.78 -6.55
N HIS A 300 -26.65 6.34 -5.46
CA HIS A 300 -26.67 7.07 -4.20
C HIS A 300 -25.63 6.48 -3.25
N ILE A 301 -24.57 7.25 -2.96
CA ILE A 301 -23.64 6.90 -1.90
C ILE A 301 -24.30 7.09 -0.54
N LEU A 302 -24.12 6.13 0.35
CA LEU A 302 -24.65 6.16 1.72
C LEU A 302 -23.55 6.62 2.67
N LYS A 303 -23.90 7.57 3.55
CA LYS A 303 -23.04 8.01 4.65
C LYS A 303 -23.88 8.19 5.92
N PHE A 304 -23.24 8.14 7.08
CA PHE A 304 -23.85 8.67 8.28
C PHE A 304 -23.98 10.19 8.17
N ARG A 305 -25.10 10.74 8.60
CA ARG A 305 -25.31 12.18 8.59
C ARG A 305 -24.43 12.84 9.65
N SER A 306 -23.55 13.72 9.21
CA SER A 306 -22.61 14.48 10.04
C SER A 306 -22.94 15.97 10.13
N MET A 307 -23.90 16.44 9.32
CA MET A 307 -24.35 17.83 9.28
C MET A 307 -25.79 17.94 9.73
N ARG A 308 -26.23 19.17 10.11
CA ARG A 308 -27.62 19.49 10.46
C ARG A 308 -28.56 19.21 9.29
N VAL A 309 -29.84 18.95 9.58
CA VAL A 309 -30.88 18.66 8.56
C VAL A 309 -31.04 19.82 7.55
N ASP A 310 -30.80 21.03 8.00
CA ASP A 310 -30.94 22.27 7.22
C ASP A 310 -29.64 22.76 6.56
N ALA A 311 -28.56 21.98 6.59
CA ALA A 311 -27.24 22.36 6.10
C ALA A 311 -27.18 22.73 4.61
N GLU A 312 -28.09 22.23 3.78
CA GLU A 312 -28.19 22.46 2.34
C GLU A 312 -29.62 22.89 1.91
N LYS A 313 -30.31 23.70 2.72
CA LYS A 313 -31.67 24.17 2.39
C LYS A 313 -31.76 24.99 1.10
N ASP A 314 -30.67 25.64 0.74
CA ASP A 314 -30.54 26.46 -0.48
C ASP A 314 -30.27 25.61 -1.73
N GLY A 315 -30.17 24.27 -1.63
CA GLY A 315 -29.89 23.38 -2.77
C GLY A 315 -28.53 23.54 -3.41
N VAL A 316 -27.68 24.42 -2.87
CA VAL A 316 -26.33 24.67 -3.40
C VAL A 316 -25.31 23.77 -2.69
N ALA A 317 -24.72 22.86 -3.45
CA ALA A 317 -23.64 21.99 -2.96
C ALA A 317 -22.39 22.80 -2.66
N ARG A 318 -22.06 23.01 -1.40
CA ARG A 318 -20.86 23.74 -0.96
C ARG A 318 -19.80 22.74 -0.48
N LEU A 319 -18.55 23.00 -0.84
CA LEU A 319 -17.43 22.26 -0.26
C LEU A 319 -17.35 22.56 1.24
N SER A 320 -17.03 21.52 2.03
CA SER A 320 -16.81 21.70 3.46
C SER A 320 -15.55 22.54 3.71
N THR A 321 -15.66 23.57 4.56
CA THR A 321 -14.55 24.44 4.94
C THR A 321 -13.64 23.84 6.02
N GLY A 322 -13.74 22.54 6.28
CA GLY A 322 -12.90 21.79 7.23
C GLY A 322 -13.44 21.84 8.66
N SER A 323 -12.55 22.02 9.65
CA SER A 323 -12.86 21.92 11.08
C SER A 323 -13.77 23.04 11.64
N HIS A 324 -13.93 24.16 10.92
CA HIS A 324 -14.73 25.32 11.32
C HIS A 324 -16.08 25.44 10.61
N ASP A 325 -16.58 24.35 10.01
CA ASP A 325 -17.87 24.35 9.33
C ASP A 325 -19.01 24.25 10.37
N ASP A 326 -19.74 25.35 10.59
CA ASP A 326 -20.84 25.46 11.56
C ASP A 326 -22.04 24.55 11.26
N ARG A 327 -22.09 23.99 10.05
CA ARG A 327 -23.11 23.04 9.63
C ARG A 327 -22.89 21.64 10.24
N VAL A 328 -21.68 21.35 10.74
CA VAL A 328 -21.30 20.04 11.28
C VAL A 328 -21.75 19.93 12.74
N THR A 329 -22.51 18.88 13.05
CA THR A 329 -22.94 18.61 14.42
C THR A 329 -21.77 18.20 15.33
N PRO A 330 -21.87 18.33 16.66
CA PRO A 330 -20.83 17.85 17.58
C PRO A 330 -20.48 16.36 17.36
N VAL A 331 -21.50 15.50 17.21
CA VAL A 331 -21.34 14.09 16.86
C VAL A 331 -20.70 13.97 15.47
N GLY A 332 -21.11 14.81 14.52
CA GLY A 332 -20.55 14.87 13.17
C GLY A 332 -19.05 15.13 13.14
N LYS A 333 -18.53 15.98 14.04
CA LYS A 333 -17.08 16.24 14.16
C LYS A 333 -16.32 14.97 14.52
N VAL A 334 -16.83 14.20 15.48
CA VAL A 334 -16.19 12.95 15.92
C VAL A 334 -16.22 11.89 14.83
N ILE A 335 -17.40 11.64 14.23
CA ILE A 335 -17.51 10.57 13.21
C ILE A 335 -16.74 10.88 11.94
N ARG A 336 -16.57 12.16 11.57
CA ARG A 336 -15.70 12.59 10.46
C ARG A 336 -14.22 12.44 10.78
N ALA A 337 -13.81 12.81 12.00
CA ALA A 337 -12.40 12.66 12.41
C ALA A 337 -11.95 11.18 12.38
N CYS A 338 -12.85 10.25 12.74
CA CYS A 338 -12.60 8.81 12.73
C CYS A 338 -13.00 8.11 11.43
N ARG A 339 -13.50 8.83 10.41
CA ARG A 339 -14.03 8.27 9.17
C ARG A 339 -15.19 7.29 9.34
N ILE A 340 -15.85 7.30 10.49
CA ILE A 340 -17.03 6.47 10.78
C ILE A 340 -18.21 6.85 9.89
N ASP A 341 -18.29 8.12 9.48
CA ASP A 341 -19.33 8.63 8.57
C ASP A 341 -19.36 7.91 7.21
N GLU A 342 -18.28 7.28 6.80
CA GLU A 342 -18.19 6.56 5.53
C GLU A 342 -18.51 5.06 5.63
N LEU A 343 -18.64 4.49 6.84
CA LEU A 343 -18.93 3.06 7.03
C LEU A 343 -20.19 2.58 6.30
N PRO A 344 -21.31 3.36 6.17
CA PRO A 344 -22.46 2.91 5.41
C PRO A 344 -22.20 2.64 3.93
N GLN A 345 -21.05 3.08 3.37
CA GLN A 345 -20.67 2.75 2.00
C GLN A 345 -20.44 1.22 1.82
N LEU A 346 -20.23 0.46 2.90
CA LEU A 346 -20.19 -1.01 2.84
C LEU A 346 -21.49 -1.59 2.24
N PHE A 347 -22.65 -0.97 2.45
CA PHE A 347 -23.88 -1.38 1.79
C PHE A 347 -23.87 -1.08 0.29
N ASN A 348 -23.22 0.02 -0.15
CA ASN A 348 -23.03 0.31 -1.57
C ASN A 348 -22.09 -0.71 -2.23
N ILE A 349 -21.06 -1.17 -1.51
CA ILE A 349 -20.14 -2.20 -2.00
C ILE A 349 -20.88 -3.53 -2.15
N LEU A 350 -21.68 -3.95 -1.17
CA LEU A 350 -22.52 -5.14 -1.27
C LEU A 350 -23.54 -5.05 -2.42
N GLY A 351 -24.11 -3.86 -2.64
CA GLY A 351 -25.05 -3.62 -3.74
C GLY A 351 -24.42 -3.57 -5.13
N GLY A 352 -23.10 -3.40 -5.24
CA GLY A 352 -22.35 -3.44 -6.49
C GLY A 352 -21.92 -2.11 -7.12
N PRO A 353 -22.51 -0.95 -6.81
CA PRO A 353 -22.09 0.31 -7.43
C PRO A 353 -20.70 0.79 -6.97
N MET A 354 -20.17 0.23 -5.89
CA MET A 354 -18.85 0.53 -5.35
C MET A 354 -18.03 -0.75 -5.13
N SER A 355 -16.72 -0.57 -4.96
CA SER A 355 -15.76 -1.60 -4.59
C SER A 355 -14.88 -1.10 -3.45
N LEU A 356 -14.30 -2.01 -2.65
CA LEU A 356 -13.37 -1.67 -1.55
C LEU A 356 -12.15 -0.90 -2.07
N VAL A 357 -11.62 -1.32 -3.22
CA VAL A 357 -10.49 -0.67 -3.86
C VAL A 357 -10.88 -0.26 -5.28
N GLY A 358 -10.80 1.02 -5.56
CA GLY A 358 -11.15 1.58 -6.86
C GLY A 358 -11.06 3.11 -6.88
N PRO A 359 -11.29 3.74 -8.04
CA PRO A 359 -11.33 5.19 -8.14
C PRO A 359 -12.47 5.75 -7.28
N ARG A 360 -12.27 6.96 -6.77
CA ARG A 360 -13.29 7.66 -5.99
C ARG A 360 -14.51 7.97 -6.85
N ALA A 361 -15.70 7.67 -6.32
CA ALA A 361 -16.96 8.02 -6.95
C ALA A 361 -17.15 9.55 -6.91
N GLU A 362 -17.04 10.22 -8.05
CA GLU A 362 -17.13 11.67 -8.15
C GLU A 362 -18.60 12.16 -8.28
N ARG A 363 -18.82 13.46 -8.01
CA ARG A 363 -20.11 14.11 -8.27
C ARG A 363 -20.31 14.31 -9.78
N PRO A 364 -21.54 14.19 -10.30
CA PRO A 364 -21.79 14.42 -11.71
C PRO A 364 -21.33 15.81 -12.21
N GLU A 365 -21.47 16.83 -11.34
CA GLU A 365 -21.10 18.21 -11.64
C GLU A 365 -19.58 18.38 -11.82
N ILE A 366 -18.78 17.70 -11.01
CA ILE A 366 -17.30 17.76 -11.05
C ILE A 366 -16.76 16.90 -12.21
N ALA A 367 -17.43 15.81 -12.54
CA ALA A 367 -16.99 14.92 -13.62
C ALA A 367 -17.34 15.44 -15.01
N ALA A 368 -18.13 16.50 -15.12
CA ALA A 368 -18.48 17.16 -16.38
C ALA A 368 -17.49 18.26 -16.80
N GLU A 369 -16.61 18.68 -15.87
CA GLU A 369 -15.48 19.58 -16.13
C GLU A 369 -14.24 18.76 -16.59
#